data_25bced62ae335226fa172169ec2f83a2
#
_entry.id   25bced62ae335226fa172169ec2f83a2
#
_cell.length_a   1.000
_cell.length_b   1.000
_cell.length_c   1.000
_cell.angle_alpha   90.00
_cell.angle_beta   90.00
_cell.angle_gamma   90.00
#
_symmetry.space_group_name_H-M   'P 1'
#
loop_
_entity.id
_entity.type
_entity.pdbx_description
1 polymer ?
#
loop_
_entity_poly.entity_id
_entity_poly.type
_entity_poly.pdbx_seq_one_letter_code
_entity_poly.pdbx_strand_id
1 'polypeptide(L)'
;MRILFLTDAKTVGGSEIYLKEMLPRLRQLGLEAEAALPLAEGNAWIRQALEARGVPVHAYRSFEDLPLGYDRVVASAWYPQSYKKFFARYTRLTLLIHDQIEIFYPLGLRYAYRLGYRLLQVPNLTRAEAVITVSRWAARWLKEVHGIRNVYAVPNGVDTEHFRPPGPGEKEALRKRYGLQRFSVIVPARMSLEKNHLAVLLTAKLLPEADFLLVGTGELMGLWQKTAWFLNLKNVHFLGRRTDMPELYRAVDAMLLPTLGENQSLATLEAMASGLPTVSTPIPAQQELIVSGQTGLLTPPWPSALARALQNLPLHLGKQ
;
A
#
# COMPACT_ATOMS: atom_id res chain seq x y z
N MET A 1 -16.17 -13.13 20.78
CA MET A 1 -16.80 -12.35 19.68
C MET A 1 -16.27 -12.87 18.38
N ARG A 2 -17.14 -13.35 17.48
CA ARG A 2 -16.79 -13.88 16.17
C ARG A 2 -16.87 -12.77 15.12
N ILE A 3 -15.76 -12.55 14.41
CA ILE A 3 -15.65 -11.48 13.41
C ILE A 3 -15.21 -12.10 12.08
N LEU A 4 -15.95 -11.84 11.01
CA LEU A 4 -15.57 -12.19 9.65
C LEU A 4 -14.97 -10.99 8.93
N PHE A 5 -13.76 -11.15 8.40
CA PHE A 5 -13.14 -10.20 7.48
C PHE A 5 -13.30 -10.68 6.05
N LEU A 6 -13.98 -9.91 5.25
CA LEU A 6 -14.43 -10.27 3.91
C LEU A 6 -13.80 -9.38 2.85
N THR A 7 -13.22 -9.98 1.79
CA THR A 7 -12.72 -9.24 0.62
C THR A 7 -13.16 -9.91 -0.67
N ASP A 8 -13.28 -9.14 -1.76
CA ASP A 8 -13.51 -9.63 -3.12
C ASP A 8 -12.22 -9.74 -3.95
N ALA A 9 -11.07 -9.55 -3.32
CA ALA A 9 -9.77 -9.54 -3.96
C ALA A 9 -9.40 -10.90 -4.54
N LYS A 10 -9.25 -10.96 -5.86
CA LYS A 10 -8.77 -12.16 -6.59
C LYS A 10 -7.25 -12.21 -6.68
N THR A 11 -6.57 -11.13 -6.38
CA THR A 11 -5.11 -10.99 -6.32
C THR A 11 -4.73 -10.36 -4.98
N VAL A 12 -3.44 -10.32 -4.66
CA VAL A 12 -2.96 -9.78 -3.38
C VAL A 12 -2.47 -8.34 -3.56
N GLY A 13 -3.04 -7.44 -2.81
CA GLY A 13 -2.63 -6.04 -2.66
C GLY A 13 -2.33 -5.68 -1.20
N GLY A 14 -2.27 -4.40 -0.92
CA GLY A 14 -2.02 -3.89 0.44
C GLY A 14 -3.07 -4.30 1.46
N SER A 15 -4.34 -4.35 1.06
CA SER A 15 -5.45 -4.80 1.92
C SER A 15 -5.30 -6.24 2.40
N GLU A 16 -4.85 -7.14 1.53
CA GLU A 16 -4.65 -8.56 1.87
C GLU A 16 -3.39 -8.75 2.73
N ILE A 17 -2.33 -7.98 2.47
CA ILE A 17 -1.15 -7.94 3.36
C ILE A 17 -1.55 -7.44 4.76
N TYR A 18 -2.39 -6.39 4.83
CA TYR A 18 -2.94 -5.92 6.10
C TYR A 18 -3.70 -7.02 6.85
N LEU A 19 -4.60 -7.77 6.18
CA LEU A 19 -5.31 -8.88 6.80
C LEU A 19 -4.35 -9.95 7.34
N LYS A 20 -3.30 -10.30 6.58
CA LYS A 20 -2.29 -11.28 6.99
C LYS A 20 -1.57 -10.87 8.29
N GLU A 21 -1.31 -9.59 8.47
CA GLU A 21 -0.63 -9.09 9.66
C GLU A 21 -1.58 -8.84 10.84
N MET A 22 -2.81 -8.39 10.58
CA MET A 22 -3.76 -7.98 11.60
C MET A 22 -4.53 -9.17 12.21
N LEU A 23 -5.03 -10.10 11.37
CA LEU A 23 -5.92 -11.17 11.88
C LEU A 23 -5.28 -12.08 12.92
N PRO A 24 -4.02 -12.55 12.76
CA PRO A 24 -3.36 -13.33 13.80
C PRO A 24 -3.25 -12.58 15.14
N ARG A 25 -2.98 -11.26 15.08
CA ARG A 25 -2.89 -10.42 16.27
C ARG A 25 -4.22 -10.22 16.98
N LEU A 26 -5.33 -10.07 16.22
CA LEU A 26 -6.67 -10.04 16.79
C LEU A 26 -7.00 -11.36 17.52
N ARG A 27 -6.61 -12.49 16.96
CA ARG A 27 -6.79 -13.80 17.59
C ARG A 27 -5.97 -13.93 18.88
N GLN A 28 -4.74 -13.44 18.90
CA GLN A 28 -3.91 -13.37 20.14
C GLN A 28 -4.56 -12.51 21.24
N LEU A 29 -5.37 -11.51 20.84
CA LEU A 29 -6.17 -10.69 21.77
C LEU A 29 -7.50 -11.36 22.18
N GLY A 30 -7.73 -12.61 21.84
CA GLY A 30 -8.92 -13.38 22.23
C GLY A 30 -10.15 -13.17 21.34
N LEU A 31 -10.00 -12.54 20.17
CA LEU A 31 -11.09 -12.41 19.20
C LEU A 31 -11.09 -13.60 18.25
N GLU A 32 -12.26 -14.13 17.93
CA GLU A 32 -12.41 -15.18 16.92
C GLU A 32 -12.49 -14.54 15.51
N ALA A 33 -11.34 -14.03 15.05
CA ALA A 33 -11.22 -13.40 13.74
C ALA A 33 -10.97 -14.43 12.65
N GLU A 34 -11.81 -14.43 11.63
CA GLU A 34 -11.77 -15.34 10.47
C GLU A 34 -11.76 -14.51 9.17
N ALA A 35 -11.28 -15.09 8.08
CA ALA A 35 -11.24 -14.45 6.78
C ALA A 35 -12.13 -15.15 5.75
N ALA A 36 -12.76 -14.38 4.84
CA ALA A 36 -13.40 -14.90 3.65
C ALA A 36 -12.79 -14.26 2.40
N LEU A 37 -12.24 -15.09 1.50
CA LEU A 37 -11.61 -14.66 0.25
C LEU A 37 -12.15 -15.47 -0.94
N PRO A 38 -12.20 -14.87 -2.14
CA PRO A 38 -12.56 -15.59 -3.34
C PRO A 38 -11.62 -16.79 -3.59
N LEU A 39 -12.15 -17.88 -4.12
CA LEU A 39 -11.33 -18.99 -4.59
C LEU A 39 -10.68 -18.60 -5.93
N ALA A 40 -9.49 -18.05 -5.89
CA ALA A 40 -8.71 -17.62 -7.05
C ALA A 40 -7.22 -17.99 -6.89
N GLU A 41 -6.54 -18.28 -8.00
CA GLU A 41 -5.10 -18.57 -7.99
C GLU A 41 -4.28 -17.38 -7.51
N GLY A 42 -4.62 -16.18 -7.97
CA GLY A 42 -3.90 -14.93 -7.64
C GLY A 42 -3.89 -14.57 -6.15
N ASN A 43 -4.76 -15.16 -5.33
CA ASN A 43 -4.79 -14.97 -3.88
C ASN A 43 -4.52 -16.28 -3.08
N ALA A 44 -4.15 -17.38 -3.73
CA ALA A 44 -3.89 -18.66 -3.08
C ALA A 44 -2.81 -18.53 -1.98
N TRP A 45 -1.75 -17.81 -2.28
CA TRP A 45 -0.66 -17.56 -1.35
C TRP A 45 -1.14 -16.90 -0.05
N ILE A 46 -2.02 -15.89 -0.12
CA ILE A 46 -2.48 -15.17 1.09
C ILE A 46 -3.39 -16.05 1.94
N ARG A 47 -4.22 -16.90 1.30
CA ARG A 47 -5.03 -17.90 2.04
C ARG A 47 -4.14 -18.84 2.83
N GLN A 48 -3.14 -19.44 2.18
CA GLN A 48 -2.17 -20.33 2.84
C GLN A 48 -1.41 -19.63 3.97
N ALA A 49 -1.00 -18.37 3.74
CA ALA A 49 -0.27 -17.59 4.75
C ALA A 49 -1.14 -17.26 5.99
N LEU A 50 -2.44 -17.04 5.82
CA LEU A 50 -3.39 -16.87 6.93
C LEU A 50 -3.60 -18.18 7.69
N GLU A 51 -3.88 -19.27 6.99
CA GLU A 51 -4.08 -20.61 7.58
C GLU A 51 -2.85 -21.08 8.36
N ALA A 52 -1.64 -20.88 7.81
CA ALA A 52 -0.37 -21.20 8.48
C ALA A 52 -0.16 -20.40 9.78
N ARG A 53 -0.85 -19.27 9.95
CA ARG A 53 -0.84 -18.43 11.16
C ARG A 53 -2.06 -18.68 12.08
N GLY A 54 -2.80 -19.77 11.84
CA GLY A 54 -3.94 -20.19 12.65
C GLY A 54 -5.21 -19.35 12.45
N VAL A 55 -5.33 -18.63 11.31
CA VAL A 55 -6.55 -17.91 10.95
C VAL A 55 -7.43 -18.80 10.06
N PRO A 56 -8.66 -19.15 10.46
CA PRO A 56 -9.58 -19.86 9.59
C PRO A 56 -9.92 -19.05 8.34
N VAL A 57 -9.87 -19.69 7.16
CA VAL A 57 -10.13 -19.04 5.88
C VAL A 57 -11.26 -19.75 5.15
N HIS A 58 -12.32 -19.00 4.83
CA HIS A 58 -13.45 -19.43 4.01
C HIS A 58 -13.20 -19.03 2.56
N ALA A 59 -12.79 -20.00 1.74
CA ALA A 59 -12.67 -19.78 0.30
C ALA A 59 -14.07 -19.88 -0.35
N TYR A 60 -14.53 -18.82 -1.02
CA TYR A 60 -15.85 -18.81 -1.66
C TYR A 60 -15.74 -18.69 -3.19
N ARG A 61 -16.66 -19.28 -3.93
CA ARG A 61 -16.80 -19.16 -5.38
C ARG A 61 -17.88 -18.16 -5.75
N SER A 62 -18.96 -18.14 -4.99
CA SER A 62 -20.06 -17.21 -5.14
C SER A 62 -20.35 -16.50 -3.82
N PHE A 63 -21.07 -15.38 -3.86
CA PHE A 63 -21.40 -14.61 -2.63
C PHE A 63 -22.43 -15.36 -1.76
N GLU A 64 -23.13 -16.32 -2.29
CA GLU A 64 -24.05 -17.22 -1.59
C GLU A 64 -23.30 -18.21 -0.69
N ASP A 65 -22.05 -18.55 -1.02
CA ASP A 65 -21.20 -19.47 -0.24
C ASP A 65 -20.68 -18.80 1.04
N LEU A 66 -20.82 -17.48 1.18
CA LEU A 66 -20.29 -16.76 2.33
C LEU A 66 -20.94 -17.23 3.64
N PRO A 67 -20.13 -17.51 4.67
CA PRO A 67 -20.63 -18.07 5.94
C PRO A 67 -21.48 -17.05 6.71
N LEU A 68 -22.40 -17.54 7.52
CA LEU A 68 -23.29 -16.75 8.41
C LEU A 68 -22.96 -17.02 9.88
N GLY A 69 -23.60 -16.26 10.79
CA GLY A 69 -23.50 -16.49 12.24
C GLY A 69 -22.31 -15.76 12.90
N TYR A 70 -21.91 -14.63 12.35
CA TYR A 70 -20.89 -13.76 12.94
C TYR A 70 -21.52 -12.57 13.70
N ASP A 71 -20.90 -12.19 14.81
CA ASP A 71 -21.30 -11.02 15.58
C ASP A 71 -21.05 -9.73 14.82
N ARG A 72 -19.97 -9.72 14.01
CA ARG A 72 -19.56 -8.59 13.15
C ARG A 72 -19.01 -9.10 11.82
N VAL A 73 -19.31 -8.37 10.76
CA VAL A 73 -18.72 -8.58 9.43
C VAL A 73 -18.04 -7.29 8.98
N VAL A 74 -16.76 -7.39 8.70
CA VAL A 74 -15.91 -6.29 8.20
C VAL A 74 -15.59 -6.57 6.75
N ALA A 75 -16.04 -5.73 5.84
CA ALA A 75 -15.88 -5.92 4.40
C ALA A 75 -14.94 -4.88 3.79
N SER A 76 -14.00 -5.35 2.98
CA SER A 76 -13.16 -4.53 2.11
C SER A 76 -13.32 -5.01 0.68
N ALA A 77 -13.74 -4.16 -0.24
CA ALA A 77 -13.95 -4.54 -1.63
C ALA A 77 -13.14 -3.66 -2.59
N TRP A 78 -12.54 -4.32 -3.58
CA TRP A 78 -11.84 -3.65 -4.68
C TRP A 78 -12.82 -3.06 -5.70
N TYR A 79 -14.02 -3.68 -5.81
CA TYR A 79 -15.05 -3.27 -6.77
C TYR A 79 -16.28 -2.74 -6.06
N PRO A 80 -16.77 -1.52 -6.38
CA PRO A 80 -17.95 -0.92 -5.74
C PRO A 80 -19.20 -1.80 -5.80
N GLN A 81 -19.38 -2.57 -6.89
CA GLN A 81 -20.52 -3.48 -7.05
C GLN A 81 -20.51 -4.67 -6.07
N SER A 82 -19.35 -5.06 -5.55
CA SER A 82 -19.25 -6.15 -4.57
C SER A 82 -19.92 -5.79 -3.26
N TYR A 83 -19.88 -4.52 -2.86
CA TYR A 83 -20.58 -4.05 -1.65
C TYR A 83 -22.09 -4.29 -1.73
N LYS A 84 -22.71 -4.13 -2.89
CA LYS A 84 -24.15 -4.42 -3.08
C LYS A 84 -24.46 -5.88 -2.77
N LYS A 85 -23.59 -6.79 -3.18
CA LYS A 85 -23.73 -8.24 -2.94
C LYS A 85 -23.48 -8.60 -1.47
N PHE A 86 -22.47 -7.95 -0.86
CA PHE A 86 -22.23 -8.09 0.58
C PHE A 86 -23.42 -7.61 1.42
N PHE A 87 -24.02 -6.47 1.07
CA PHE A 87 -25.22 -5.96 1.74
C PHE A 87 -26.48 -6.82 1.48
N ALA A 88 -26.51 -7.59 0.41
CA ALA A 88 -27.60 -8.56 0.19
C ALA A 88 -27.45 -9.78 1.11
N ARG A 89 -26.21 -10.15 1.47
CA ARG A 89 -25.90 -11.30 2.33
C ARG A 89 -25.93 -10.95 3.82
N TYR A 90 -25.47 -9.74 4.18
CA TYR A 90 -25.34 -9.28 5.56
C TYR A 90 -26.06 -7.95 5.76
N THR A 91 -26.97 -7.88 6.72
CA THR A 91 -27.76 -6.68 7.01
C THR A 91 -26.95 -5.58 7.69
N ARG A 92 -25.90 -5.97 8.42
CA ARG A 92 -25.04 -5.05 9.18
C ARG A 92 -23.57 -5.27 8.78
N LEU A 93 -22.99 -4.26 8.12
CA LEU A 93 -21.61 -4.30 7.67
C LEU A 93 -20.84 -3.11 8.23
N THR A 94 -19.63 -3.38 8.69
CA THR A 94 -18.55 -2.39 8.81
C THR A 94 -17.73 -2.44 7.53
N LEU A 95 -17.50 -1.30 6.90
CA LEU A 95 -16.65 -1.24 5.69
C LEU A 95 -15.25 -0.78 6.09
N LEU A 96 -14.24 -1.52 5.64
CA LEU A 96 -12.82 -1.20 5.82
C LEU A 96 -12.26 -0.71 4.50
N ILE A 97 -11.86 0.56 4.45
CA ILE A 97 -11.45 1.24 3.22
C ILE A 97 -9.93 1.38 3.20
N HIS A 98 -9.32 0.62 2.30
CA HIS A 98 -7.88 0.71 1.95
C HIS A 98 -7.64 1.48 0.66
N ASP A 99 -8.69 1.71 -0.14
CA ASP A 99 -8.60 2.33 -1.45
C ASP A 99 -8.14 3.78 -1.37
N GLN A 100 -7.58 4.26 -2.48
CA GLN A 100 -7.36 5.68 -2.68
C GLN A 100 -8.70 6.39 -2.82
N ILE A 101 -9.07 7.19 -1.82
CA ILE A 101 -10.32 7.98 -1.83
C ILE A 101 -10.20 9.22 -2.70
N GLU A 102 -8.99 9.64 -3.01
CA GLU A 102 -8.64 10.73 -3.91
C GLU A 102 -7.32 10.42 -4.62
N ILE A 103 -7.26 10.72 -5.93
CA ILE A 103 -6.01 10.67 -6.69
C ILE A 103 -5.74 12.07 -7.25
N PHE A 104 -4.56 12.58 -6.98
CA PHE A 104 -4.15 13.95 -7.33
C PHE A 104 -3.62 14.04 -8.77
N TYR A 105 -4.39 13.50 -9.73
CA TYR A 105 -4.08 13.63 -11.14
C TYR A 105 -4.07 15.09 -11.59
N PRO A 106 -3.18 15.45 -12.53
CA PRO A 106 -3.14 16.79 -13.11
C PRO A 106 -4.35 17.06 -14.02
N LEU A 107 -4.45 18.30 -14.51
CA LEU A 107 -5.39 18.71 -15.58
C LEU A 107 -6.88 18.45 -15.28
N GLY A 108 -7.27 18.56 -14.01
CA GLY A 108 -8.68 18.40 -13.64
C GLY A 108 -9.19 16.96 -13.54
N LEU A 109 -8.44 15.95 -13.96
CA LEU A 109 -8.79 14.52 -13.84
C LEU A 109 -9.04 14.10 -12.39
N ARG A 110 -8.44 14.79 -11.42
CA ARG A 110 -8.74 14.66 -10.01
C ARG A 110 -10.23 14.81 -9.70
N TYR A 111 -10.89 15.82 -10.28
CA TYR A 111 -12.32 16.09 -10.04
C TYR A 111 -13.21 15.02 -10.68
N ALA A 112 -12.82 14.51 -11.86
CA ALA A 112 -13.51 13.38 -12.48
C ALA A 112 -13.41 12.12 -11.61
N TYR A 113 -12.23 11.82 -11.06
CA TYR A 113 -12.06 10.73 -10.11
C TYR A 113 -12.94 10.90 -8.86
N ARG A 114 -12.95 12.10 -8.26
CA ARG A 114 -13.80 12.44 -7.11
C ARG A 114 -15.28 12.26 -7.40
N LEU A 115 -15.73 12.71 -8.57
CA LEU A 115 -17.12 12.52 -9.00
C LEU A 115 -17.45 11.04 -9.15
N GLY A 116 -16.58 10.25 -9.80
CA GLY A 116 -16.73 8.80 -9.90
C GLY A 116 -16.82 8.13 -8.54
N TYR A 117 -15.93 8.48 -7.62
CA TYR A 117 -15.95 7.97 -6.25
C TYR A 117 -17.26 8.32 -5.53
N ARG A 118 -17.73 9.57 -5.66
CA ARG A 118 -18.99 10.04 -5.08
C ARG A 118 -20.19 9.26 -5.60
N LEU A 119 -20.22 8.95 -6.91
CA LEU A 119 -21.35 8.23 -7.52
C LEU A 119 -21.33 6.72 -7.24
N LEU A 120 -20.14 6.10 -7.19
CA LEU A 120 -19.99 4.65 -7.12
C LEU A 120 -19.75 4.12 -5.71
N GLN A 121 -18.98 4.83 -4.89
CA GLN A 121 -18.57 4.36 -3.55
C GLN A 121 -19.38 4.97 -2.42
N VAL A 122 -19.64 6.27 -2.45
CA VAL A 122 -20.34 6.98 -1.36
C VAL A 122 -21.69 6.34 -1.01
N PRO A 123 -22.54 5.88 -1.96
CA PRO A 123 -23.78 5.19 -1.61
C PRO A 123 -23.59 3.91 -0.80
N ASN A 124 -22.47 3.19 -1.00
CA ASN A 124 -22.15 2.01 -0.20
C ASN A 124 -21.71 2.42 1.22
N LEU A 125 -20.87 3.47 1.31
CA LEU A 125 -20.35 3.96 2.59
C LEU A 125 -21.47 4.53 3.50
N THR A 126 -22.44 5.23 2.93
CA THR A 126 -23.59 5.77 3.68
C THR A 126 -24.52 4.69 4.22
N ARG A 127 -24.56 3.53 3.56
CA ARG A 127 -25.37 2.38 3.98
C ARG A 127 -24.72 1.59 5.12
N ALA A 128 -23.40 1.69 5.29
CA ALA A 128 -22.66 0.93 6.29
C ALA A 128 -23.00 1.31 7.73
N GLU A 129 -22.98 0.35 8.65
CA GLU A 129 -23.10 0.61 10.10
C GLU A 129 -21.94 1.47 10.59
N ALA A 130 -20.72 1.19 10.10
CA ALA A 130 -19.52 1.97 10.32
C ALA A 130 -18.58 1.89 9.12
N VAL A 131 -17.79 2.93 8.93
CA VAL A 131 -16.71 2.97 7.95
C VAL A 131 -15.39 3.13 8.68
N ILE A 132 -14.48 2.21 8.50
CA ILE A 132 -13.11 2.29 9.01
C ILE A 132 -12.19 2.66 7.85
N THR A 133 -11.32 3.63 8.04
CA THR A 133 -10.27 3.98 7.10
C THR A 133 -8.92 3.90 7.78
N VAL A 134 -7.87 3.60 7.03
CA VAL A 134 -6.53 3.36 7.54
C VAL A 134 -5.69 4.64 7.71
N SER A 135 -6.33 5.82 7.64
CA SER A 135 -5.66 7.10 7.89
C SER A 135 -6.61 8.15 8.44
N ARG A 136 -6.08 9.10 9.19
CA ARG A 136 -6.86 10.21 9.76
C ARG A 136 -7.30 11.20 8.69
N TRP A 137 -6.45 11.45 7.69
CA TRP A 137 -6.79 12.33 6.58
C TRP A 137 -7.97 11.77 5.78
N ALA A 138 -7.99 10.46 5.50
CA ALA A 138 -9.08 9.80 4.79
C ALA A 138 -10.40 9.89 5.58
N ALA A 139 -10.36 9.68 6.90
CA ALA A 139 -11.55 9.83 7.74
C ALA A 139 -12.10 11.27 7.69
N ARG A 140 -11.24 12.28 7.80
CA ARG A 140 -11.64 13.70 7.64
C ARG A 140 -12.21 13.96 6.24
N TRP A 141 -11.52 13.50 5.20
CA TRP A 141 -11.95 13.68 3.83
C TRP A 141 -13.34 13.10 3.55
N LEU A 142 -13.60 11.86 3.99
CA LEU A 142 -14.91 11.24 3.84
C LEU A 142 -16.01 12.01 4.58
N LYS A 143 -15.72 12.57 5.75
CA LYS A 143 -16.65 13.41 6.51
C LYS A 143 -16.91 14.76 5.84
N GLU A 144 -15.86 15.49 5.49
CA GLU A 144 -15.93 16.88 5.02
C GLU A 144 -16.37 16.99 3.55
N VAL A 145 -15.87 16.10 2.68
CA VAL A 145 -16.13 16.18 1.24
C VAL A 145 -17.34 15.34 0.81
N HIS A 146 -17.56 14.21 1.47
CA HIS A 146 -18.62 13.27 1.10
C HIS A 146 -19.75 13.17 2.13
N GLY A 147 -19.64 13.81 3.28
CA GLY A 147 -20.70 13.86 4.30
C GLY A 147 -20.92 12.54 5.04
N ILE A 148 -19.98 11.61 5.03
CA ILE A 148 -20.11 10.32 5.72
C ILE A 148 -19.88 10.54 7.22
N ARG A 149 -20.91 10.29 8.04
CA ARG A 149 -20.87 10.63 9.48
C ARG A 149 -20.18 9.58 10.36
N ASN A 150 -20.42 8.31 10.11
CA ASN A 150 -19.96 7.15 10.90
C ASN A 150 -18.59 6.63 10.45
N VAL A 151 -17.62 7.52 10.23
CA VAL A 151 -16.25 7.19 9.80
C VAL A 151 -15.28 7.24 10.96
N TYR A 152 -14.46 6.20 11.08
CA TYR A 152 -13.43 6.05 12.11
C TYR A 152 -12.07 5.83 11.44
N ALA A 153 -11.04 6.48 11.97
CA ALA A 153 -9.67 6.24 11.55
C ALA A 153 -9.01 5.20 12.45
N VAL A 154 -8.54 4.13 11.84
CA VAL A 154 -7.68 3.12 12.47
C VAL A 154 -6.41 3.00 11.62
N PRO A 155 -5.38 3.82 11.86
CA PRO A 155 -4.17 3.82 11.08
C PRO A 155 -3.48 2.45 11.06
N ASN A 156 -2.86 2.11 9.93
CA ASN A 156 -2.06 0.91 9.84
C ASN A 156 -0.88 0.96 10.81
N GLY A 157 -0.52 -0.18 11.36
CA GLY A 157 0.74 -0.41 12.04
C GLY A 157 1.75 -1.10 11.14
N VAL A 158 3.00 -1.13 11.58
CA VAL A 158 4.09 -1.91 10.99
C VAL A 158 4.77 -2.73 12.09
N ASP A 159 5.25 -3.92 11.72
CA ASP A 159 6.01 -4.79 12.61
C ASP A 159 7.46 -4.28 12.72
N THR A 160 7.77 -3.55 13.78
CA THR A 160 9.10 -2.93 13.99
C THR A 160 10.19 -3.91 14.41
N GLU A 161 9.85 -5.15 14.75
CA GLU A 161 10.85 -6.21 14.95
C GLU A 161 11.30 -6.77 13.60
N HIS A 162 10.37 -6.89 12.67
CA HIS A 162 10.62 -7.40 11.34
C HIS A 162 11.21 -6.31 10.41
N PHE A 163 10.61 -5.13 10.41
CA PHE A 163 11.09 -3.93 9.71
C PHE A 163 11.85 -3.06 10.72
N ARG A 164 13.16 -3.17 10.74
CA ARG A 164 14.05 -2.48 11.65
C ARG A 164 15.27 -1.94 10.93
N PRO A 165 15.97 -0.97 11.49
CA PRO A 165 17.26 -0.53 10.96
C PRO A 165 18.28 -1.68 10.90
N PRO A 166 19.25 -1.63 9.97
CA PRO A 166 20.29 -2.64 9.88
C PRO A 166 21.18 -2.59 11.14
N GLY A 167 21.57 -3.76 11.62
CA GLY A 167 22.61 -3.90 12.65
C GLY A 167 24.01 -3.58 12.11
N PRO A 168 25.02 -3.55 12.99
CA PRO A 168 26.41 -3.32 12.59
C PRO A 168 26.86 -4.32 11.52
N GLY A 169 27.36 -3.85 10.38
CA GLY A 169 27.84 -4.68 9.26
C GLY A 169 26.74 -5.40 8.44
N GLU A 170 25.48 -5.34 8.87
CA GLU A 170 24.37 -6.03 8.19
C GLU A 170 24.08 -5.40 6.82
N LYS A 171 24.11 -4.08 6.72
CA LYS A 171 23.86 -3.36 5.46
C LYS A 171 24.89 -3.77 4.39
N GLU A 172 26.16 -3.79 4.75
CA GLU A 172 27.26 -4.16 3.85
C GLU A 172 27.14 -5.62 3.39
N ALA A 173 26.80 -6.52 4.30
CA ALA A 173 26.58 -7.94 3.99
C ALA A 173 25.40 -8.13 3.02
N LEU A 174 24.29 -7.43 3.24
CA LEU A 174 23.11 -7.47 2.38
C LEU A 174 23.40 -6.83 1.02
N ARG A 175 24.09 -5.69 0.97
CA ARG A 175 24.53 -5.06 -0.28
C ARG A 175 25.38 -6.01 -1.13
N LYS A 176 26.32 -6.71 -0.52
CA LYS A 176 27.13 -7.74 -1.19
C LYS A 176 26.25 -8.88 -1.73
N ARG A 177 25.30 -9.37 -0.93
CA ARG A 177 24.36 -10.45 -1.30
C ARG A 177 23.48 -10.06 -2.50
N TYR A 178 23.00 -8.80 -2.55
CA TYR A 178 22.18 -8.30 -3.63
C TYR A 178 22.97 -7.68 -4.80
N GLY A 179 24.30 -7.63 -4.73
CA GLY A 179 25.15 -7.06 -5.77
C GLY A 179 25.06 -5.54 -5.89
N LEU A 180 24.65 -4.83 -4.83
CA LEU A 180 24.47 -3.38 -4.82
C LEU A 180 25.82 -2.68 -4.58
N GLN A 181 26.35 -2.04 -5.61
CA GLN A 181 27.63 -1.33 -5.53
C GLN A 181 27.48 0.19 -5.51
N ARG A 182 26.38 0.71 -6.10
CA ARG A 182 26.10 2.13 -6.23
C ARG A 182 25.01 2.58 -5.26
N PHE A 183 24.78 3.88 -5.14
CA PHE A 183 23.63 4.41 -4.43
C PHE A 183 22.35 3.76 -4.98
N SER A 184 21.59 3.11 -4.11
CA SER A 184 20.48 2.26 -4.49
C SER A 184 19.17 2.77 -3.92
N VAL A 185 18.21 3.01 -4.80
CA VAL A 185 16.88 3.54 -4.48
C VAL A 185 15.85 2.44 -4.69
N ILE A 186 15.08 2.09 -3.66
CA ILE A 186 13.96 1.14 -3.79
C ILE A 186 12.67 1.88 -4.12
N VAL A 187 11.85 1.31 -5.02
CA VAL A 187 10.54 1.82 -5.43
C VAL A 187 9.51 0.71 -5.22
N PRO A 188 9.00 0.54 -3.99
CA PRO A 188 8.06 -0.53 -3.65
C PRO A 188 6.63 -0.10 -3.93
N ALA A 189 6.12 -0.42 -5.11
CA ALA A 189 4.78 -0.03 -5.50
C ALA A 189 4.17 -0.97 -6.55
N ARG A 190 2.83 -1.07 -6.55
CA ARG A 190 2.10 -1.68 -7.66
C ARG A 190 2.35 -0.88 -8.95
N MET A 191 2.52 -1.57 -10.07
CA MET A 191 2.78 -0.94 -11.37
C MET A 191 1.49 -0.42 -12.01
N SER A 192 0.92 0.64 -11.41
CA SER A 192 -0.32 1.33 -11.80
C SER A 192 -0.10 2.82 -11.99
N LEU A 193 -1.06 3.53 -12.60
CA LEU A 193 -0.90 4.94 -12.99
C LEU A 193 -0.65 5.86 -11.80
N GLU A 194 -1.40 5.68 -10.71
CA GLU A 194 -1.33 6.54 -9.54
C GLU A 194 0.02 6.44 -8.80
N LYS A 195 0.78 5.36 -9.03
CA LYS A 195 2.14 5.20 -8.45
C LYS A 195 3.23 5.93 -9.22
N ASN A 196 2.87 6.50 -10.39
CA ASN A 196 3.69 7.44 -11.15
C ASN A 196 5.09 6.91 -11.54
N HIS A 197 5.15 5.65 -12.00
CA HIS A 197 6.41 5.03 -12.41
C HIS A 197 7.10 5.76 -13.57
N LEU A 198 6.35 6.51 -14.40
CA LEU A 198 6.96 7.35 -15.42
C LEU A 198 7.92 8.40 -14.81
N ALA A 199 7.49 9.05 -13.72
CA ALA A 199 8.36 10.00 -13.02
C ALA A 199 9.59 9.29 -12.43
N VAL A 200 9.45 8.04 -11.94
CA VAL A 200 10.60 7.23 -11.47
C VAL A 200 11.59 7.00 -12.61
N LEU A 201 11.13 6.54 -13.78
CA LEU A 201 11.98 6.25 -14.93
C LEU A 201 12.71 7.51 -15.44
N LEU A 202 12.00 8.64 -15.51
CA LEU A 202 12.60 9.91 -15.88
C LEU A 202 13.57 10.45 -14.81
N THR A 203 13.31 10.18 -13.52
CA THR A 203 14.26 10.48 -12.43
C THR A 203 15.53 9.62 -12.57
N ALA A 204 15.38 8.33 -12.86
CA ALA A 204 16.50 7.41 -13.08
C ALA A 204 17.37 7.85 -14.27
N LYS A 205 16.76 8.43 -15.32
CA LYS A 205 17.49 9.02 -16.45
C LYS A 205 18.36 10.21 -16.04
N LEU A 206 17.91 10.98 -15.04
CA LEU A 206 18.65 12.15 -14.50
C LEU A 206 19.74 11.74 -13.50
N LEU A 207 19.70 10.51 -12.98
CA LEU A 207 20.63 9.98 -11.98
C LEU A 207 21.26 8.64 -12.49
N PRO A 208 22.04 8.66 -13.56
CA PRO A 208 22.60 7.44 -14.16
C PRO A 208 23.59 6.70 -13.24
N GLU A 209 24.11 7.38 -12.21
CA GLU A 209 25.02 6.84 -11.18
C GLU A 209 24.30 6.08 -10.06
N ALA A 210 22.97 6.22 -9.94
CA ALA A 210 22.16 5.53 -8.93
C ALA A 210 21.40 4.35 -9.54
N ASP A 211 21.24 3.26 -8.80
CA ASP A 211 20.40 2.13 -9.19
C ASP A 211 18.98 2.26 -8.64
N PHE A 212 17.98 1.99 -9.47
CA PHE A 212 16.58 2.02 -9.12
C PHE A 212 15.99 0.62 -9.11
N LEU A 213 15.60 0.11 -7.93
CA LEU A 213 15.03 -1.21 -7.74
C LEU A 213 13.50 -1.12 -7.66
N LEU A 214 12.82 -1.43 -8.76
CA LEU A 214 11.36 -1.37 -8.85
C LEU A 214 10.78 -2.70 -8.36
N VAL A 215 10.13 -2.67 -7.19
CA VAL A 215 9.57 -3.85 -6.53
C VAL A 215 8.06 -3.81 -6.58
N GLY A 216 7.47 -4.82 -7.20
CA GLY A 216 6.03 -4.97 -7.37
C GLY A 216 5.67 -5.42 -8.77
N THR A 217 4.40 -5.71 -8.97
CA THR A 217 3.80 -6.06 -10.25
C THR A 217 2.54 -5.22 -10.46
N GLY A 218 1.95 -5.27 -11.65
CA GLY A 218 0.71 -4.56 -11.96
C GLY A 218 0.45 -4.52 -13.45
N GLU A 219 -0.70 -3.98 -13.80
CA GLU A 219 -1.23 -3.93 -15.17
C GLU A 219 -0.35 -3.16 -16.15
N LEU A 220 0.46 -2.21 -15.64
CA LEU A 220 1.34 -1.37 -16.47
C LEU A 220 2.80 -1.84 -16.47
N MET A 221 3.12 -2.99 -15.87
CA MET A 221 4.51 -3.48 -15.78
C MET A 221 5.18 -3.58 -17.17
N GLY A 222 4.49 -4.17 -18.14
CA GLY A 222 5.02 -4.31 -19.51
C GLY A 222 5.23 -2.96 -20.21
N LEU A 223 4.37 -1.97 -19.93
CA LEU A 223 4.55 -0.61 -20.44
C LEU A 223 5.82 0.03 -19.86
N TRP A 224 6.01 -0.06 -18.54
CA TRP A 224 7.19 0.55 -17.90
C TRP A 224 8.49 -0.13 -18.27
N GLN A 225 8.49 -1.44 -18.47
CA GLN A 225 9.66 -2.17 -19.00
C GLN A 225 10.03 -1.71 -20.41
N LYS A 226 9.05 -1.58 -21.33
CA LYS A 226 9.25 -1.04 -22.68
C LYS A 226 9.76 0.40 -22.65
N THR A 227 9.19 1.23 -21.75
CA THR A 227 9.61 2.63 -21.59
C THR A 227 11.06 2.71 -21.10
N ALA A 228 11.45 1.90 -20.11
CA ALA A 228 12.82 1.85 -19.62
C ALA A 228 13.81 1.42 -20.72
N TRP A 229 13.44 0.42 -21.52
CA TRP A 229 14.22 -0.01 -22.69
C TRP A 229 14.37 1.10 -23.74
N PHE A 230 13.27 1.76 -24.11
CA PHE A 230 13.28 2.88 -25.06
C PHE A 230 14.14 4.06 -24.59
N LEU A 231 14.12 4.36 -23.29
CA LEU A 231 14.95 5.39 -22.68
C LEU A 231 16.41 4.95 -22.44
N ASN A 232 16.76 3.70 -22.78
CA ASN A 232 18.07 3.08 -22.55
C ASN A 232 18.56 3.13 -21.10
N LEU A 233 17.65 2.88 -20.13
CA LEU A 233 17.97 2.94 -18.70
C LEU A 233 18.64 1.62 -18.28
N LYS A 234 19.95 1.67 -18.00
CA LYS A 234 20.74 0.53 -17.52
C LYS A 234 20.72 0.40 -15.98
N ASN A 235 20.28 1.43 -15.30
CA ASN A 235 20.23 1.58 -13.86
C ASN A 235 18.83 1.35 -13.26
N VAL A 236 17.91 0.77 -14.04
CA VAL A 236 16.55 0.43 -13.58
C VAL A 236 16.37 -1.08 -13.60
N HIS A 237 16.04 -1.65 -12.45
CA HIS A 237 15.91 -3.09 -12.24
C HIS A 237 14.49 -3.44 -11.81
N PHE A 238 13.75 -4.18 -12.64
CA PHE A 238 12.41 -4.67 -12.32
C PHE A 238 12.51 -5.99 -11.57
N LEU A 239 12.31 -5.98 -10.25
CA LEU A 239 12.48 -7.15 -9.38
C LEU A 239 11.21 -8.00 -9.24
N GLY A 240 10.08 -7.54 -9.80
CA GLY A 240 8.80 -8.21 -9.61
C GLY A 240 8.37 -8.22 -8.14
N ARG A 241 7.55 -9.21 -7.75
CA ARG A 241 7.13 -9.39 -6.37
C ARG A 241 8.25 -9.99 -5.53
N ARG A 242 8.48 -9.42 -4.34
CA ARG A 242 9.50 -9.87 -3.39
C ARG A 242 8.87 -10.22 -2.05
N THR A 243 9.43 -11.20 -1.36
CA THR A 243 9.02 -11.61 0.00
C THR A 243 10.06 -11.20 1.06
N ASP A 244 11.25 -10.83 0.63
CA ASP A 244 12.38 -10.41 1.46
C ASP A 244 12.50 -8.88 1.58
N MET A 245 11.35 -8.19 1.61
CA MET A 245 11.30 -6.73 1.73
C MET A 245 12.09 -6.17 2.92
N PRO A 246 12.04 -6.75 4.12
CA PRO A 246 12.83 -6.26 5.25
C PRO A 246 14.33 -6.23 4.98
N GLU A 247 14.86 -7.25 4.28
CA GLU A 247 16.27 -7.29 3.91
C GLU A 247 16.60 -6.24 2.83
N LEU A 248 15.70 -6.10 1.83
CA LEU A 248 15.87 -5.10 0.78
C LEU A 248 15.87 -3.68 1.34
N TYR A 249 14.95 -3.34 2.26
CA TYR A 249 14.95 -2.02 2.90
C TYR A 249 16.25 -1.75 3.69
N ARG A 250 16.83 -2.76 4.34
CA ARG A 250 18.11 -2.63 5.04
C ARG A 250 19.33 -2.53 4.11
N ALA A 251 19.20 -3.04 2.87
CA ALA A 251 20.30 -3.06 1.91
C ALA A 251 20.46 -1.76 1.11
N VAL A 252 19.36 -1.05 0.86
CA VAL A 252 19.34 0.14 -0.01
C VAL A 252 19.60 1.44 0.75
N ASP A 253 19.72 2.55 0.03
CA ASP A 253 20.11 3.84 0.60
C ASP A 253 18.94 4.82 0.74
N ALA A 254 17.89 4.66 -0.08
CA ALA A 254 16.69 5.49 -0.04
C ALA A 254 15.47 4.75 -0.58
N MET A 255 14.28 5.20 -0.17
CA MET A 255 13.03 4.84 -0.82
C MET A 255 12.51 6.04 -1.63
N LEU A 256 12.00 5.77 -2.83
CA LEU A 256 11.29 6.74 -3.66
C LEU A 256 9.87 6.25 -3.92
N LEU A 257 8.87 7.06 -3.55
CA LEU A 257 7.46 6.78 -3.82
C LEU A 257 6.74 8.05 -4.30
N PRO A 258 6.83 8.41 -5.60
CA PRO A 258 6.24 9.64 -6.14
C PRO A 258 4.75 9.46 -6.47
N THR A 259 4.01 8.83 -5.55
CA THR A 259 2.60 8.47 -5.71
C THR A 259 1.68 9.69 -5.79
N LEU A 260 0.61 9.59 -6.59
CA LEU A 260 -0.44 10.59 -6.72
C LEU A 260 -1.69 10.24 -5.92
N GLY A 261 -1.74 9.05 -5.32
CA GLY A 261 -2.88 8.59 -4.52
C GLY A 261 -2.49 7.48 -3.57
N GLU A 262 -2.82 7.67 -2.31
CA GLU A 262 -2.70 6.70 -1.21
C GLU A 262 -3.85 6.91 -0.22
N ASN A 263 -4.19 5.86 0.52
CA ASN A 263 -4.93 6.03 1.77
C ASN A 263 -3.93 6.12 2.95
N GLN A 264 -3.15 5.06 3.17
CA GLN A 264 -1.94 5.07 3.99
C GLN A 264 -0.96 4.04 3.44
N SER A 265 0.26 4.47 3.10
CA SER A 265 1.25 3.61 2.47
C SER A 265 1.94 2.70 3.48
N LEU A 266 1.68 1.38 3.40
CA LEU A 266 2.42 0.39 4.17
C LEU A 266 3.91 0.43 3.83
N ALA A 267 4.26 0.56 2.54
CA ALA A 267 5.65 0.64 2.10
C ALA A 267 6.40 1.83 2.73
N THR A 268 5.71 2.98 2.93
CA THR A 268 6.30 4.13 3.62
C THR A 268 6.52 3.82 5.11
N LEU A 269 5.56 3.17 5.77
CA LEU A 269 5.71 2.74 7.17
C LEU A 269 6.84 1.73 7.34
N GLU A 270 6.94 0.75 6.44
CA GLU A 270 7.98 -0.27 6.43
C GLU A 270 9.39 0.33 6.24
N ALA A 271 9.53 1.24 5.28
CA ALA A 271 10.78 1.95 5.02
C ALA A 271 11.20 2.81 6.22
N MET A 272 10.27 3.58 6.80
CA MET A 272 10.53 4.40 7.99
C MET A 272 10.92 3.54 9.20
N ALA A 273 10.22 2.43 9.45
CA ALA A 273 10.56 1.48 10.52
C ALA A 273 11.94 0.84 10.30
N SER A 274 12.35 0.68 9.03
CA SER A 274 13.69 0.19 8.66
C SER A 274 14.78 1.26 8.74
N GLY A 275 14.45 2.48 9.19
CA GLY A 275 15.38 3.61 9.23
C GLY A 275 15.81 4.10 7.85
N LEU A 276 15.01 3.82 6.81
CA LEU A 276 15.35 4.17 5.42
C LEU A 276 14.79 5.55 5.07
N PRO A 277 15.64 6.51 4.67
CA PRO A 277 15.20 7.82 4.22
C PRO A 277 14.24 7.71 3.03
N THR A 278 13.11 8.42 3.11
CA THR A 278 12.03 8.32 2.12
C THR A 278 11.82 9.65 1.39
N VAL A 279 11.79 9.60 0.06
CA VAL A 279 11.36 10.70 -0.81
C VAL A 279 9.97 10.38 -1.36
N SER A 280 9.02 11.28 -1.14
CA SER A 280 7.64 11.10 -1.62
C SER A 280 7.00 12.42 -2.04
N THR A 281 5.74 12.39 -2.43
CA THR A 281 4.96 13.54 -2.88
C THR A 281 4.14 14.14 -1.72
N PRO A 282 3.84 15.46 -1.73
CA PRO A 282 3.10 16.13 -0.67
C PRO A 282 1.57 15.89 -0.77
N ILE A 283 1.15 14.65 -1.02
CA ILE A 283 -0.26 14.28 -0.91
C ILE A 283 -0.63 14.06 0.56
N PRO A 284 -1.90 14.28 0.97
CA PRO A 284 -2.29 14.23 2.39
C PRO A 284 -1.91 12.95 3.11
N ALA A 285 -1.99 11.81 2.43
CA ALA A 285 -1.60 10.51 2.99
C ALA A 285 -0.11 10.44 3.35
N GLN A 286 0.76 11.04 2.55
CA GLN A 286 2.20 11.08 2.80
C GLN A 286 2.57 12.17 3.81
N GLN A 287 1.86 13.30 3.80
CA GLN A 287 2.02 14.34 4.82
C GLN A 287 1.62 13.89 6.24
N GLU A 288 0.75 12.89 6.35
CA GLU A 288 0.40 12.29 7.65
C GLU A 288 1.55 11.43 8.21
N LEU A 289 2.41 10.88 7.35
CA LEU A 289 3.51 9.98 7.72
C LEU A 289 4.86 10.69 7.77
N ILE A 290 5.13 11.56 6.80
CA ILE A 290 6.45 12.16 6.59
C ILE A 290 6.46 13.62 7.06
N VAL A 291 7.30 13.90 8.03
CA VAL A 291 7.68 15.28 8.41
C VAL A 291 8.87 15.68 7.55
N SER A 292 8.60 16.49 6.52
CA SER A 292 9.63 16.86 5.52
C SER A 292 10.84 17.52 6.15
N GLY A 293 12.03 17.03 5.84
CA GLY A 293 13.30 17.48 6.42
C GLY A 293 13.68 16.81 7.75
N GLN A 294 12.79 16.00 8.35
CA GLN A 294 13.06 15.27 9.60
C GLN A 294 13.02 13.75 9.40
N THR A 295 11.90 13.21 8.90
CA THR A 295 11.72 11.76 8.71
C THR A 295 11.77 11.34 7.24
N GLY A 296 11.86 12.29 6.31
CA GLY A 296 11.93 12.09 4.88
C GLY A 296 11.84 13.42 4.14
N LEU A 297 11.66 13.39 2.83
CA LEU A 297 11.46 14.57 2.00
C LEU A 297 10.16 14.47 1.21
N LEU A 298 9.35 15.52 1.26
CA LEU A 298 8.16 15.69 0.42
C LEU A 298 8.48 16.70 -0.69
N THR A 299 8.32 16.28 -1.94
CA THR A 299 8.66 17.10 -3.13
C THR A 299 7.61 16.89 -4.23
N PRO A 300 7.38 17.88 -5.10
CA PRO A 300 6.50 17.71 -6.25
C PRO A 300 6.88 16.48 -7.10
N PRO A 301 5.91 15.84 -7.81
CA PRO A 301 6.13 14.61 -8.57
C PRO A 301 6.89 14.81 -9.89
N TRP A 302 7.70 15.86 -10.00
CA TRP A 302 8.48 16.19 -11.18
C TRP A 302 9.84 15.48 -11.14
N PRO A 303 10.30 14.85 -12.22
CA PRO A 303 11.56 14.10 -12.24
C PRO A 303 12.77 14.90 -11.73
N SER A 304 12.88 16.18 -12.11
CA SER A 304 13.96 17.05 -11.65
C SER A 304 13.89 17.40 -10.16
N ALA A 305 12.69 17.49 -9.59
CA ALA A 305 12.51 17.73 -8.15
C ALA A 305 12.82 16.44 -7.36
N LEU A 306 12.37 15.29 -7.83
CA LEU A 306 12.67 13.98 -7.25
C LEU A 306 14.18 13.69 -7.28
N ALA A 307 14.84 13.95 -8.40
CA ALA A 307 16.29 13.78 -8.54
C ALA A 307 17.06 14.65 -7.54
N ARG A 308 16.73 15.94 -7.44
CA ARG A 308 17.34 16.85 -6.45
C ARG A 308 17.08 16.40 -5.02
N ALA A 309 15.88 15.90 -4.71
CA ALA A 309 15.57 15.40 -3.38
C ALA A 309 16.42 14.18 -3.02
N LEU A 310 16.63 13.24 -3.95
CA LEU A 310 17.50 12.10 -3.76
C LEU A 310 18.97 12.47 -3.60
N GLN A 311 19.48 13.42 -4.39
CA GLN A 311 20.87 13.91 -4.31
C GLN A 311 21.16 14.67 -3.00
N ASN A 312 20.17 15.42 -2.48
CA ASN A 312 20.29 16.20 -1.27
C ASN A 312 19.70 15.50 -0.04
N LEU A 313 19.55 14.18 -0.08
CA LEU A 313 18.99 13.44 1.03
C LEU A 313 19.93 13.53 2.23
N PRO A 314 19.53 14.12 3.36
CA PRO A 314 20.42 14.23 4.51
C PRO A 314 20.77 12.85 5.07
N LEU A 315 22.05 12.58 5.23
CA LEU A 315 22.56 11.28 5.71
C LEU A 315 22.11 10.92 7.15
N HIS A 316 21.55 11.87 7.89
CA HIS A 316 21.01 11.65 9.24
C HIS A 316 19.52 11.28 9.22
N LEU A 317 18.80 11.44 8.12
CA LEU A 317 17.42 10.96 8.00
C LEU A 317 17.42 9.42 8.07
N GLY A 318 16.62 8.87 8.99
CA GLY A 318 16.56 7.42 9.23
C GLY A 318 17.40 6.92 10.42
N LYS A 319 18.11 7.81 11.13
CA LYS A 319 18.89 7.46 12.33
C LYS A 319 18.18 7.78 13.65
N GLN A 320 16.86 8.11 13.59
CA GLN A 320 16.07 8.41 14.80
C GLN A 320 15.20 7.24 15.21
#